data_061220069df338263134bcca7b77f361
#
_entry.id   061220069df338263134bcca7b77f361
#
_cell.length_a   1.000
_cell.length_b   1.000
_cell.length_c   1.000
_cell.angle_alpha   90.00
_cell.angle_beta   90.00
_cell.angle_gamma   90.00
#
_symmetry.space_group_name_H-M   'P 1'
#
loop_
_entity.id
_entity.type
_entity.pdbx_description
1 polymer ?
#
loop_
_entity_poly.entity_id
_entity_poly.type
_entity_poly.pdbx_seq_one_letter_code
_entity_poly.pdbx_strand_id
1 'polypeptide(L)' 'MNYNEMTDEKLVELYKSGETLAFDELYVRYKYVIVAASRSFYLSGGDKDDLLQEGFLGLLKAVDTYN' A
#
# COMPACT_ATOMS: atom_id res chain seq x y z
N MET A 1 -19.57 -2.14 -2.80
CA MET A 1 -18.78 -0.95 -3.11
C MET A 1 -17.60 -1.33 -3.98
N ASN A 2 -17.37 -0.58 -5.04
CA ASN A 2 -16.37 -0.96 -6.06
C ASN A 2 -15.06 -0.21 -5.85
N TYR A 3 -14.27 -0.66 -4.90
CA TYR A 3 -13.04 0.02 -4.52
C TYR A 3 -12.04 0.14 -5.68
N ASN A 4 -12.02 -0.83 -6.58
CA ASN A 4 -11.04 -0.83 -7.67
C ASN A 4 -11.28 0.28 -8.70
N GLU A 5 -12.42 0.95 -8.66
CA GLU A 5 -12.73 2.07 -9.54
C GLU A 5 -12.51 3.43 -8.88
N MET A 6 -12.13 3.43 -7.61
CA MET A 6 -11.96 4.68 -6.87
C MET A 6 -10.56 5.21 -6.99
N THR A 7 -10.43 6.54 -6.83
CA THR A 7 -9.10 7.17 -6.77
C THR A 7 -8.44 6.85 -5.44
N ASP A 8 -7.12 7.03 -5.38
CA ASP A 8 -6.36 6.82 -4.15
C ASP A 8 -6.88 7.74 -3.04
N GLU A 9 -7.16 9.01 -3.37
CA GLU A 9 -7.67 9.99 -2.41
C GLU A 9 -8.99 9.54 -1.80
N LYS A 10 -9.87 8.98 -2.64
CA LYS A 10 -11.15 8.48 -2.16
C LYS A 10 -10.97 7.29 -1.22
N LEU A 11 -10.06 6.39 -1.55
CA LEU A 11 -9.77 5.24 -0.70
C LEU A 11 -9.19 5.66 0.65
N VAL A 12 -8.29 6.64 0.66
CA VAL A 12 -7.74 7.17 1.91
C VAL A 12 -8.86 7.77 2.76
N GLU A 13 -9.74 8.53 2.14
CA GLU A 13 -10.87 9.16 2.80
C GLU A 13 -11.78 8.12 3.45
N LEU A 14 -12.11 7.06 2.70
CA LEU A 14 -12.95 5.98 3.20
C LEU A 14 -12.27 5.23 4.35
N TYR A 15 -10.99 4.94 4.22
CA TYR A 15 -10.24 4.28 5.28
C TYR A 15 -10.28 5.09 6.57
N LYS A 16 -10.06 6.40 6.47
CA LYS A 16 -10.06 7.27 7.64
C LYS A 16 -11.44 7.40 8.28
N SER A 17 -12.49 7.15 7.50
CA SER A 17 -13.85 7.18 8.02
C SER A 17 -14.30 5.85 8.64
N GLY A 18 -13.44 4.83 8.61
CA GLY A 18 -13.72 3.54 9.22
C GLY A 18 -13.86 2.38 8.24
N GLU A 19 -13.76 2.64 6.93
CA GLU A 19 -13.86 1.60 5.90
C GLU A 19 -12.51 0.92 5.73
N THR A 20 -12.20 -0.03 6.61
CA THR A 20 -10.87 -0.67 6.61
C THR A 20 -10.57 -1.43 5.33
N LEU A 21 -11.58 -1.94 4.63
CA LEU A 21 -11.37 -2.65 3.37
C LEU A 21 -10.81 -1.73 2.27
N ALA A 22 -11.02 -0.42 2.38
CA ALA A 22 -10.44 0.52 1.43
C ALA A 22 -8.91 0.50 1.48
N PHE A 23 -8.32 0.24 2.63
CA PHE A 23 -6.87 0.11 2.76
C PHE A 23 -6.35 -1.12 2.01
N ASP A 24 -7.11 -2.21 2.01
CA ASP A 24 -6.71 -3.42 1.28
C ASP A 24 -6.54 -3.13 -0.21
N GLU A 25 -7.43 -2.31 -0.77
CA GLU A 25 -7.33 -1.93 -2.18
C GLU A 25 -6.08 -1.06 -2.42
N LEU A 26 -5.80 -0.13 -1.52
CA LEU A 26 -4.58 0.68 -1.61
C LEU A 26 -3.34 -0.20 -1.57
N TYR A 27 -3.32 -1.17 -0.66
CA TYR A 27 -2.18 -2.07 -0.53
C TYR A 27 -1.97 -2.87 -1.82
N VAL A 28 -3.04 -3.40 -2.40
CA VAL A 28 -2.95 -4.17 -3.65
C VAL A 28 -2.38 -3.30 -4.77
N ARG A 29 -2.80 -2.04 -4.87
CA ARG A 29 -2.30 -1.12 -5.89
C ARG A 29 -0.80 -0.86 -5.75
N TYR A 30 -0.35 -0.63 -4.53
CA TYR A 30 1.04 -0.23 -4.30
C TYR A 30 1.99 -1.40 -4.12
N LYS A 31 1.46 -2.61 -3.90
CA LYS A 31 2.27 -3.81 -3.78
C LYS A 31 3.19 -4.01 -4.99
N TYR A 32 2.64 -3.86 -6.18
CA TYR A 32 3.42 -4.02 -7.40
C TYR A 32 4.45 -2.93 -7.57
N VAL A 33 4.11 -1.71 -7.18
CA VAL A 33 5.05 -0.58 -7.22
C VAL A 33 6.21 -0.83 -6.26
N ILE A 34 5.91 -1.30 -5.06
CA ILE A 34 6.92 -1.61 -4.04
C ILE A 34 7.88 -2.69 -4.56
N VAL A 35 7.34 -3.75 -5.12
CA VAL A 35 8.15 -4.85 -5.65
C VAL A 35 9.02 -4.37 -6.80
N ALA A 36 8.45 -3.61 -7.73
CA ALA A 36 9.19 -3.11 -8.89
C ALA A 36 10.29 -2.13 -8.50
N ALA A 37 9.99 -1.22 -7.57
CA ALA A 37 10.95 -0.21 -7.13
C ALA A 37 12.11 -0.79 -6.33
N SER A 38 11.91 -1.99 -5.75
CA SER A 38 12.89 -2.60 -4.86
C SER A 38 13.59 -3.79 -5.49
N ARG A 39 13.67 -3.81 -6.81
CA ARG A 39 14.29 -4.91 -7.54
C ARG A 39 15.72 -5.15 -7.08
N SER A 40 16.47 -4.09 -6.84
CA SER A 40 17.86 -4.21 -6.36
C SER A 40 17.94 -4.87 -5.00
N PHE A 41 16.92 -4.70 -4.17
CA PHE A 41 16.84 -5.35 -2.86
C PHE A 41 16.84 -6.87 -3.03
N TYR A 42 16.05 -7.39 -3.97
CA TYR A 42 16.02 -8.82 -4.26
C TYR A 42 17.36 -9.32 -4.78
N LEU A 43 17.98 -8.55 -5.68
CA LEU A 43 19.25 -8.94 -6.29
C LEU A 43 20.36 -9.00 -5.26
N SER A 44 20.27 -8.25 -4.16
CA SER A 44 21.26 -8.29 -3.09
C SER A 44 20.90 -9.30 -2.00
N GLY A 45 19.93 -10.18 -2.26
CA GLY A 45 19.59 -11.26 -1.35
C GLY A 45 18.47 -10.92 -0.34
N GLY A 46 17.76 -9.83 -0.56
CA GLY A 46 16.67 -9.43 0.32
C GLY A 46 15.46 -10.38 0.22
N ASP A 47 14.72 -10.47 1.31
CA ASP A 47 13.55 -11.33 1.41
C ASP A 47 12.30 -10.57 0.93
N LYS A 48 11.53 -11.22 0.05
CA LYS A 48 10.29 -10.63 -0.47
C LYS A 48 9.30 -10.30 0.64
N ASP A 49 9.16 -11.20 1.62
CA ASP A 49 8.21 -11.02 2.70
C ASP A 49 8.61 -9.82 3.58
N ASP A 50 9.89 -9.66 3.85
CA ASP A 50 10.38 -8.51 4.60
C ASP A 50 10.11 -7.21 3.86
N LEU A 51 10.32 -7.21 2.54
CA LEU A 51 10.08 -6.04 1.71
C LEU A 51 8.61 -5.65 1.73
N LEU A 52 7.72 -6.62 1.56
CA LEU A 52 6.28 -6.34 1.54
C LEU A 52 5.80 -5.86 2.91
N GLN A 53 6.37 -6.38 3.98
CA GLN A 53 6.04 -5.94 5.33
C GLN A 53 6.45 -4.48 5.54
N GLU A 54 7.66 -4.12 5.14
CA GLU A 54 8.14 -2.75 5.21
C GLU A 54 7.30 -1.81 4.36
N GLY A 55 6.93 -2.26 3.15
CA GLY A 55 6.07 -1.49 2.27
C GLY A 55 4.69 -1.26 2.85
N PHE A 56 4.13 -2.30 3.49
CA PHE A 56 2.83 -2.19 4.15
C PHE A 56 2.87 -1.14 5.27
N LEU A 57 3.89 -1.19 6.11
CA LEU A 57 4.04 -0.23 7.22
C LEU A 57 4.25 1.19 6.70
N GLY A 58 5.04 1.34 5.62
CA GLY A 58 5.24 2.64 5.00
C GLY A 58 3.95 3.21 4.42
N LEU A 59 3.16 2.37 3.77
CA LEU A 59 1.88 2.79 3.21
C LEU A 59 0.91 3.19 4.32
N LEU A 60 0.84 2.40 5.38
CA LEU A 60 -0.04 2.70 6.51
C LEU A 60 0.31 4.06 7.12
N LYS A 61 1.59 4.32 7.31
CA LYS A 61 2.06 5.59 7.85
C LYS A 61 1.70 6.75 6.91
N ALA A 62 1.90 6.55 5.60
CA ALA A 62 1.58 7.58 4.61
C ALA A 62 0.09 7.91 4.62
N VAL A 63 -0.77 6.89 4.72
CA VAL A 63 -2.22 7.10 4.77
C VAL A 63 -2.61 7.83 6.04
N ASP A 64 -2.03 7.44 7.18
CA ASP A 64 -2.37 8.06 8.46
C ASP A 64 -1.97 9.53 8.53
N THR A 65 -0.91 9.91 7.82
CA THR A 65 -0.42 11.30 7.82
C THR A 65 -0.95 12.12 6.65
N TYR A 66 -1.71 11.53 5.75
CA TYR A 66 -2.26 12.21 4.57
C TYR A 66 -3.31 13.25 4.98
N ASN A 67 -3.19 14.43 4.42
CA ASN A 67 -4.15 15.53 4.64
C ASN A 67 -4.98 15.80 3.42
#